data_0bf0c7bb5822742cc05b146712ce161a
#
_entry.id   0bf0c7bb5822742cc05b146712ce161a
#
_cell.length_a   1.000
_cell.length_b   1.000
_cell.length_c   1.000
_cell.angle_alpha   90.00
_cell.angle_beta   90.00
_cell.angle_gamma   90.00
#
_symmetry.space_group_name_H-M   'P 1'
#
loop_
_entity.id
_entity.type
_entity.pdbx_description
1 polymer ?
#
loop_
_entity_poly.entity_id
_entity_poly.type
_entity_poly.pdbx_seq_one_letter_code
_entity_poly.pdbx_strand_id
1 'polypeptide(L)'
;MTRVFIDASVFFAACYSKTGSSRELFRRAIREEITIIVSSHVLMEVERNLHQKAPAAIAAFQELVDLVLTEVVDRPSLEEIQRAAVYTELKDAPIVTASIKARAGYLATWDRKRLVDDPAVASGSGLHIVTPDELLAFLG
;
A
#
# COMPACT_ATOMS: atom_id res chain seq x y z
N MET A 1 -10.18 -8.19 11.98
CA MET A 1 -9.34 -8.60 10.84
C MET A 1 -8.25 -7.57 10.62
N THR A 2 -7.05 -8.01 10.32
CA THR A 2 -5.91 -7.12 10.10
C THR A 2 -6.12 -6.26 8.84
N ARG A 3 -6.04 -4.97 9.01
CA ARG A 3 -6.23 -3.99 7.93
C ARG A 3 -4.86 -3.52 7.44
N VAL A 4 -4.60 -3.71 6.15
CA VAL A 4 -3.31 -3.41 5.54
C VAL A 4 -3.50 -2.42 4.39
N PHE A 5 -2.92 -1.24 4.52
CA PHE A 5 -2.83 -0.30 3.42
C PHE A 5 -1.59 -0.65 2.62
N ILE A 6 -1.72 -0.73 1.30
CA ILE A 6 -0.55 -0.97 0.43
C ILE A 6 -0.32 0.23 -0.46
N ASP A 7 0.96 0.54 -0.67
CA ASP A 7 1.32 1.61 -1.60
C ASP A 7 1.48 1.07 -3.02
N ALA A 8 1.80 1.97 -3.95
CA ALA A 8 1.94 1.60 -5.35
C ALA A 8 3.06 0.59 -5.59
N SER A 9 4.14 0.65 -4.81
CA SER A 9 5.26 -0.28 -5.00
C SER A 9 4.87 -1.73 -4.72
N VAL A 10 4.08 -1.94 -3.69
CA VAL A 10 3.58 -3.27 -3.31
C VAL A 10 2.58 -3.78 -4.34
N PHE A 11 1.63 -2.93 -4.74
CA PHE A 11 0.62 -3.33 -5.71
C PHE A 11 1.25 -3.63 -7.09
N PHE A 12 2.16 -2.76 -7.54
CA PHE A 12 2.88 -3.00 -8.79
C PHE A 12 3.61 -4.34 -8.77
N ALA A 13 4.33 -4.63 -7.69
CA ALA A 13 5.07 -5.88 -7.55
C ALA A 13 4.12 -7.09 -7.58
N ALA A 14 2.95 -6.99 -6.97
CA ALA A 14 1.95 -8.06 -6.98
C ALA A 14 1.42 -8.33 -8.38
N CYS A 15 1.27 -7.31 -9.21
CA CYS A 15 0.84 -7.48 -10.60
C CYS A 15 1.93 -8.06 -11.47
N TYR A 16 3.16 -7.65 -11.23
CA TYR A 16 4.32 -8.02 -12.04
C TYR A 16 4.85 -9.43 -11.73
N SER A 17 4.86 -9.83 -10.46
CA SER A 17 5.42 -11.11 -10.02
C SER A 17 4.36 -11.98 -9.35
N LYS A 18 4.19 -13.20 -9.87
CA LYS A 18 3.23 -14.17 -9.31
C LYS A 18 3.74 -14.86 -8.05
N THR A 19 5.04 -14.81 -7.78
CA THR A 19 5.68 -15.60 -6.71
C THR A 19 6.23 -14.78 -5.56
N GLY A 20 6.17 -13.45 -5.66
CA GLY A 20 6.74 -12.59 -4.63
C GLY A 20 5.85 -12.40 -3.41
N SER A 21 6.41 -11.79 -2.39
CA SER A 21 5.70 -11.50 -1.13
C SER A 21 4.51 -10.57 -1.31
N SER A 22 4.60 -9.61 -2.26
CA SER A 22 3.47 -8.75 -2.55
C SER A 22 2.25 -9.54 -3.01
N ARG A 23 2.44 -10.49 -3.93
CA ARG A 23 1.35 -11.34 -4.40
C ARG A 23 0.83 -12.23 -3.27
N GLU A 24 1.68 -12.67 -2.37
CA GLU A 24 1.25 -13.49 -1.23
C GLU A 24 0.31 -12.71 -0.30
N LEU A 25 0.53 -11.41 -0.12
CA LEU A 25 -0.42 -10.59 0.63
C LEU A 25 -1.81 -10.63 -0.02
N PHE A 26 -1.88 -10.55 -1.33
CA PHE A 26 -3.15 -10.66 -2.05
C PHE A 26 -3.79 -12.04 -1.88
N ARG A 27 -2.98 -13.11 -1.87
CA ARG A 27 -3.53 -14.46 -1.61
C ARG A 27 -4.13 -14.54 -0.21
N ARG A 28 -3.48 -13.93 0.79
CA ARG A 28 -4.01 -13.87 2.15
C ARG A 28 -5.34 -13.11 2.19
N ALA A 29 -5.46 -12.03 1.42
CA ALA A 29 -6.70 -11.27 1.33
C ALA A 29 -7.80 -12.08 0.62
N ILE A 30 -7.48 -12.82 -0.43
CA ILE A 30 -8.44 -13.70 -1.12
C ILE A 30 -8.99 -14.75 -0.15
N ARG A 31 -8.15 -15.24 0.75
CA ARG A 31 -8.56 -16.20 1.79
C ARG A 31 -9.22 -15.53 3.00
N GLU A 32 -9.44 -14.24 2.91
CA GLU A 32 -10.09 -13.45 3.97
C GLU A 32 -9.32 -13.43 5.29
N GLU A 33 -8.00 -13.58 5.23
CA GLU A 33 -7.14 -13.50 6.41
C GLU A 33 -6.76 -12.06 6.77
N ILE A 34 -6.75 -11.18 5.76
CA ILE A 34 -6.48 -9.74 5.93
C ILE A 34 -7.40 -8.95 5.01
N THR A 35 -7.54 -7.66 5.32
CA THR A 35 -8.22 -6.70 4.42
C THR A 35 -7.17 -5.80 3.78
N ILE A 36 -7.12 -5.77 2.46
CA ILE A 36 -6.24 -4.86 1.73
C ILE A 36 -7.00 -3.59 1.40
N ILE A 37 -6.39 -2.46 1.69
CA ILE A 37 -6.93 -1.13 1.47
C ILE A 37 -5.97 -0.35 0.58
N VAL A 38 -6.52 0.40 -0.37
CA VAL A 38 -5.75 1.33 -1.21
C VAL A 38 -6.48 2.66 -1.31
N SER A 39 -5.80 3.67 -1.80
CA SER A 39 -6.44 4.92 -2.19
C SER A 39 -6.65 4.96 -3.69
N SER A 40 -7.56 5.82 -4.14
CA SER A 40 -7.76 6.04 -5.57
C SER A 40 -6.47 6.52 -6.23
N HIS A 41 -5.67 7.30 -5.52
CA HIS A 41 -4.36 7.76 -5.99
C HIS A 41 -3.40 6.59 -6.26
N VAL A 42 -3.35 5.62 -5.34
CA VAL A 42 -2.51 4.42 -5.52
C VAL A 42 -2.95 3.65 -6.76
N LEU A 43 -4.25 3.45 -6.95
CA LEU A 43 -4.75 2.74 -8.12
C LEU A 43 -4.35 3.42 -9.43
N MET A 44 -4.48 4.74 -9.49
CA MET A 44 -4.09 5.52 -10.68
C MET A 44 -2.59 5.39 -10.96
N GLU A 45 -1.78 5.49 -9.93
CA GLU A 45 -0.33 5.40 -10.06
C GLU A 45 0.11 4.03 -10.56
N VAL A 46 -0.45 2.97 -10.00
CA VAL A 46 -0.13 1.59 -10.41
C VAL A 46 -0.53 1.37 -11.87
N GLU A 47 -1.75 1.76 -12.23
CA GLU A 47 -2.23 1.57 -13.61
C GLU A 47 -1.34 2.30 -14.61
N ARG A 48 -1.01 3.56 -14.32
CA ARG A 48 -0.12 4.34 -15.17
C ARG A 48 1.25 3.69 -15.31
N ASN A 49 1.84 3.24 -14.20
CA ASN A 49 3.15 2.60 -14.21
C ASN A 49 3.14 1.28 -14.97
N LEU A 50 2.07 0.50 -14.86
CA LEU A 50 1.94 -0.75 -15.60
C LEU A 50 1.85 -0.51 -17.10
N HIS A 51 1.05 0.48 -17.53
CA HIS A 51 0.97 0.83 -18.95
C HIS A 51 2.32 1.24 -19.52
N GLN A 52 3.14 1.93 -18.75
CA GLN A 52 4.45 2.41 -19.20
C GLN A 52 5.52 1.33 -19.15
N LYS A 53 5.54 0.50 -18.12
CA LYS A 53 6.66 -0.38 -17.83
C LYS A 53 6.37 -1.87 -18.03
N ALA A 54 5.12 -2.29 -17.87
CA ALA A 54 4.76 -3.71 -17.89
C ALA A 54 3.32 -3.91 -18.37
N PRO A 55 3.00 -3.52 -19.62
CA PRO A 55 1.61 -3.61 -20.09
C PRO A 55 1.02 -5.02 -20.04
N ALA A 56 1.86 -6.05 -20.13
CA ALA A 56 1.39 -7.42 -20.01
C ALA A 56 0.80 -7.75 -18.61
N ALA A 57 1.10 -6.94 -17.60
CA ALA A 57 0.60 -7.16 -16.24
C ALA A 57 -0.73 -6.43 -15.95
N ILE A 58 -1.28 -5.71 -16.91
CA ILE A 58 -2.55 -5.00 -16.73
C ILE A 58 -3.70 -5.95 -16.41
N ALA A 59 -3.73 -7.12 -17.08
CA ALA A 59 -4.77 -8.11 -16.81
C ALA A 59 -4.72 -8.60 -15.35
N ALA A 60 -3.52 -8.81 -14.81
CA ALA A 60 -3.35 -9.18 -13.42
C ALA A 60 -3.83 -8.08 -12.48
N PHE A 61 -3.56 -6.81 -12.82
CA PHE A 61 -4.03 -5.68 -12.04
C PHE A 61 -5.56 -5.68 -11.92
N GLN A 62 -6.26 -5.81 -13.05
CA GLN A 62 -7.72 -5.83 -13.07
C GLN A 62 -8.29 -7.00 -12.28
N GLU A 63 -7.67 -8.17 -12.42
CA GLU A 63 -8.08 -9.37 -11.69
C GLU A 63 -7.92 -9.17 -10.18
N LEU A 64 -6.79 -8.63 -9.73
CA LEU A 64 -6.55 -8.39 -8.31
C LEU A 64 -7.49 -7.33 -7.74
N VAL A 65 -7.80 -6.28 -8.51
CA VAL A 65 -8.78 -5.27 -8.10
C VAL A 65 -10.14 -5.94 -7.88
N ASP A 66 -10.59 -6.75 -8.83
CA ASP A 66 -11.91 -7.38 -8.75
C ASP A 66 -12.02 -8.40 -7.62
N LEU A 67 -10.95 -9.16 -7.38
CA LEU A 67 -10.98 -10.25 -6.40
C LEU A 67 -10.74 -9.82 -4.96
N VAL A 68 -9.96 -8.77 -4.76
CA VAL A 68 -9.38 -8.49 -3.44
C VAL A 68 -9.78 -7.14 -2.86
N LEU A 69 -9.93 -6.11 -3.67
CA LEU A 69 -10.13 -4.77 -3.16
C LEU A 69 -11.55 -4.57 -2.67
N THR A 70 -11.71 -4.63 -1.36
CA THR A 70 -13.00 -4.38 -0.71
C THR A 70 -13.11 -2.93 -0.25
N GLU A 71 -12.00 -2.21 -0.15
CA GLU A 71 -12.01 -0.84 0.35
C GLU A 71 -11.01 0.04 -0.39
N VAL A 72 -11.53 1.08 -1.04
CA VAL A 72 -10.74 2.11 -1.70
C VAL A 72 -11.09 3.44 -1.04
N VAL A 73 -10.08 4.10 -0.45
CA VAL A 73 -10.31 5.38 0.21
C VAL A 73 -10.07 6.53 -0.75
N ASP A 74 -10.79 7.63 -0.51
CA ASP A 74 -10.65 8.82 -1.32
C ASP A 74 -9.31 9.52 -1.08
N ARG A 75 -8.92 10.32 -2.05
CA ARG A 75 -7.69 11.11 -1.96
C ARG A 75 -7.76 12.04 -0.75
N PRO A 76 -6.70 12.12 0.09
CA PRO A 76 -6.66 13.04 1.21
C PRO A 76 -6.74 14.50 0.77
N SER A 77 -7.24 15.36 1.65
CA SER A 77 -7.26 16.80 1.40
C SER A 77 -5.85 17.37 1.47
N LEU A 78 -5.67 18.56 0.87
CA LEU A 78 -4.39 19.26 0.92
C LEU A 78 -3.96 19.52 2.37
N GLU A 79 -4.89 19.90 3.23
CA GLU A 79 -4.61 20.15 4.64
C GLU A 79 -4.11 18.89 5.36
N GLU A 80 -4.73 17.75 5.11
CA GLU A 80 -4.29 16.48 5.68
C GLU A 80 -2.88 16.11 5.19
N ILE A 81 -2.60 16.32 3.91
CA ILE A 81 -1.28 16.08 3.33
C ILE A 81 -0.23 16.97 4.00
N GLN A 82 -0.55 18.25 4.22
CA GLN A 82 0.37 19.18 4.85
C GLN A 82 0.72 18.79 6.29
N ARG A 83 -0.24 18.24 7.03
CA ARG A 83 0.03 17.75 8.39
C ARG A 83 1.05 16.59 8.38
N ALA A 84 0.90 15.66 7.45
CA ALA A 84 1.83 14.53 7.34
C ALA A 84 3.21 14.99 6.84
N ALA A 85 3.27 16.03 6.03
CA ALA A 85 4.53 16.55 5.50
C ALA A 85 5.48 17.07 6.58
N VAL A 86 5.01 17.24 7.82
CA VAL A 86 5.86 17.63 8.94
C VAL A 86 6.86 16.53 9.30
N TYR A 87 6.49 15.25 9.14
CA TYR A 87 7.35 14.13 9.52
C TYR A 87 7.68 13.17 8.38
N THR A 88 7.13 13.38 7.18
CA THR A 88 7.44 12.55 6.02
C THR A 88 7.68 13.44 4.80
N GLU A 89 8.31 12.90 3.76
CA GLU A 89 8.52 13.66 2.53
C GLU A 89 7.17 13.98 1.87
N LEU A 90 7.08 15.15 1.24
CA LEU A 90 5.83 15.62 0.66
C LEU A 90 5.22 14.63 -0.35
N LYS A 91 6.05 13.98 -1.14
CA LYS A 91 5.58 12.99 -2.12
C LYS A 91 5.00 11.72 -1.49
N ASP A 92 5.39 11.41 -0.26
CA ASP A 92 4.90 10.24 0.47
C ASP A 92 3.72 10.58 1.39
N ALA A 93 3.51 11.86 1.67
CA ALA A 93 2.46 12.32 2.56
C ALA A 93 1.04 11.84 2.16
N PRO A 94 0.67 11.81 0.87
CA PRO A 94 -0.66 11.28 0.50
C PRO A 94 -0.89 9.84 0.93
N ILE A 95 0.12 8.99 0.82
CA ILE A 95 0.00 7.57 1.19
C ILE A 95 -0.07 7.40 2.70
N VAL A 96 0.78 8.10 3.43
CA VAL A 96 0.77 8.07 4.89
C VAL A 96 -0.58 8.55 5.43
N THR A 97 -1.07 9.67 4.91
CA THR A 97 -2.36 10.24 5.31
C THR A 97 -3.52 9.31 5.00
N ALA A 98 -3.53 8.71 3.80
CA ALA A 98 -4.59 7.78 3.42
C ALA A 98 -4.61 6.55 4.32
N SER A 99 -3.42 6.05 4.71
CA SER A 99 -3.31 4.93 5.64
C SER A 99 -3.91 5.25 7.01
N ILE A 100 -3.65 6.45 7.50
CA ILE A 100 -4.21 6.92 8.78
C ILE A 100 -5.74 7.01 8.68
N LYS A 101 -6.25 7.63 7.63
CA LYS A 101 -7.70 7.78 7.42
C LYS A 101 -8.40 6.43 7.31
N ALA A 102 -7.74 5.47 6.69
CA ALA A 102 -8.28 4.13 6.52
C ALA A 102 -8.21 3.29 7.81
N ARG A 103 -7.60 3.83 8.86
CA ARG A 103 -7.38 3.10 10.11
C ARG A 103 -6.65 1.79 9.86
N ALA A 104 -5.63 1.83 9.01
CA ALA A 104 -4.83 0.65 8.72
C ALA A 104 -3.98 0.27 9.93
N GLY A 105 -3.91 -1.03 10.23
CA GLY A 105 -2.98 -1.52 11.23
C GLY A 105 -1.56 -1.51 10.73
N TYR A 106 -1.40 -1.71 9.42
CA TYR A 106 -0.09 -1.73 8.76
C TYR A 106 -0.13 -0.92 7.47
N LEU A 107 0.98 -0.24 7.19
CA LEU A 107 1.28 0.30 5.87
C LEU A 107 2.39 -0.58 5.29
N ALA A 108 2.11 -1.31 4.22
CA ALA A 108 3.09 -2.15 3.54
C ALA A 108 3.69 -1.40 2.36
N THR A 109 5.01 -1.34 2.32
CA THR A 109 5.75 -0.63 1.27
C THR A 109 7.12 -1.28 1.06
N TRP A 110 7.65 -1.18 -0.15
CA TRP A 110 9.04 -1.57 -0.42
C TRP A 110 10.04 -0.44 -0.19
N ASP A 111 9.56 0.76 0.12
CA ASP A 111 10.43 1.91 0.37
C ASP A 111 10.97 1.89 1.79
N ARG A 112 12.12 1.23 1.99
CA ARG A 112 12.73 1.15 3.32
C ARG A 112 13.26 2.48 3.80
N LYS A 113 14.00 3.18 2.93
CA LYS A 113 14.75 4.38 3.34
C LYS A 113 13.85 5.50 3.84
N ARG A 114 12.78 5.79 3.10
CA ARG A 114 11.92 6.93 3.42
C ARG A 114 10.75 6.59 4.32
N LEU A 115 10.36 5.33 4.40
CA LEU A 115 9.17 4.91 5.13
C LEU A 115 9.48 3.88 6.21
N VAL A 116 9.91 2.68 5.83
CA VAL A 116 10.09 1.59 6.81
C VAL A 116 11.14 1.92 7.86
N ASP A 117 12.29 2.43 7.44
CA ASP A 117 13.43 2.67 8.32
C ASP A 117 13.52 4.10 8.85
N ASP A 118 12.52 4.94 8.55
CA ASP A 118 12.49 6.31 9.06
C ASP A 118 11.64 6.36 10.34
N PRO A 119 12.27 6.47 11.51
CA PRO A 119 11.54 6.47 12.78
C PRO A 119 10.63 7.69 12.95
N ALA A 120 10.91 8.81 12.28
CA ALA A 120 10.06 9.99 12.37
C ALA A 120 8.69 9.74 11.75
N VAL A 121 8.63 8.98 10.66
CA VAL A 121 7.37 8.68 9.98
C VAL A 121 6.51 7.77 10.84
N ALA A 122 7.08 6.69 11.39
CA ALA A 122 6.35 5.79 12.27
C ALA A 122 5.86 6.52 13.52
N SER A 123 6.72 7.31 14.14
CA SER A 123 6.40 8.06 15.36
C SER A 123 5.32 9.12 15.10
N GLY A 124 5.46 9.89 14.01
CA GLY A 124 4.51 10.96 13.69
C GLY A 124 3.15 10.44 13.23
N SER A 125 3.12 9.34 12.49
CA SER A 125 1.90 8.79 11.93
C SER A 125 1.17 7.83 12.87
N GLY A 126 1.91 7.18 13.78
CA GLY A 126 1.38 6.09 14.59
C GLY A 126 1.18 4.80 13.81
N LEU A 127 1.62 4.74 12.56
CA LEU A 127 1.48 3.56 11.71
C LEU A 127 2.60 2.54 11.97
N HIS A 128 2.26 1.28 11.79
CA HIS A 128 3.23 0.19 11.76
C HIS A 128 3.64 -0.02 10.29
N ILE A 129 4.80 0.51 9.91
CA ILE A 129 5.26 0.52 8.52
C ILE A 129 6.24 -0.61 8.30
N VAL A 130 5.91 -1.50 7.35
CA VAL A 130 6.65 -2.75 7.13
C VAL A 130 6.79 -3.06 5.66
N THR A 131 7.76 -3.91 5.32
CA THR A 131 7.79 -4.52 3.99
C THR A 131 6.81 -5.69 3.95
N PRO A 132 6.39 -6.13 2.75
CA PRO A 132 5.58 -7.34 2.64
C PRO A 132 6.21 -8.56 3.31
N ASP A 133 7.53 -8.74 3.21
CA ASP A 133 8.23 -9.85 3.88
C ASP A 133 8.06 -9.79 5.39
N GLU A 134 8.26 -8.60 5.96
CA GLU A 134 8.12 -8.41 7.41
C GLU A 134 6.68 -8.65 7.86
N LEU A 135 5.72 -8.16 7.09
CA LEU A 135 4.32 -8.37 7.42
C LEU A 135 3.94 -9.84 7.39
N LEU A 136 4.37 -10.57 6.37
CA LEU A 136 4.09 -12.01 6.29
C LEU A 136 4.68 -12.75 7.49
N ALA A 137 5.84 -12.35 7.97
CA ALA A 137 6.43 -12.93 9.16
C ALA A 137 5.56 -12.70 10.41
N PHE A 138 4.95 -11.52 10.53
CA PHE A 138 4.02 -11.24 11.65
C PHE A 138 2.72 -12.03 11.52
N LEU A 139 2.25 -12.24 10.31
CA LEU A 139 0.99 -12.97 10.09
C LEU A 139 1.12 -14.48 10.30
N GLY A 140 2.31 -15.00 10.13
CA GLY A 140 2.56 -16.43 10.25
C GLY A 140 2.20 -17.21 8.96
#